data_58827956fc395eff84515c0f90edc18a
#
_entry.id   58827956fc395eff84515c0f90edc18a
#
_cell.length_a   1.000
_cell.length_b   1.000
_cell.length_c   1.000
_cell.angle_alpha   90.00
_cell.angle_beta   90.00
_cell.angle_gamma   90.00
#
_symmetry.space_group_name_H-M   'P 1'
#
loop_
_entity.id
_entity.type
_entity.pdbx_description
1 polymer ?
#
loop_
_entity_poly.entity_id
_entity_poly.type
_entity_poly.pdbx_seq_one_letter_code
_entity_poly.pdbx_strand_id
1 'polypeptide(L)'
;MLFRSVIRDVDKKNIVELAAEMTQLSKKARDKKLTPDEMVGGTFTITNLGGIGGTGFSPIVNHPEVAILGLSRSRMEPEWVNNKFEPRLILPLSLSYDHRLIDGADAARFLRWIAEAFEQPFLLSVQG
;
A
#
# COMPACT_ATOMS: atom_id res chain seq x y z
N MET A 1 15.63 12.73 -7.67
CA MET A 1 14.27 13.31 -7.59
C MET A 1 13.29 12.15 -7.63
N LEU A 2 12.57 11.88 -6.54
CA LEU A 2 11.56 10.82 -6.49
C LEU A 2 10.30 11.36 -7.21
N PHE A 3 9.99 10.79 -8.36
CA PHE A 3 8.75 11.09 -9.08
C PHE A 3 7.62 10.30 -8.42
N ARG A 4 6.79 10.98 -7.64
CA ARG A 4 5.57 10.41 -7.04
C ARG A 4 4.38 11.02 -7.76
N SER A 5 3.71 10.20 -8.55
CA SER A 5 2.41 10.59 -9.11
C SER A 5 1.31 10.35 -8.08
N VAL A 6 0.31 11.21 -8.09
CA VAL A 6 -0.86 11.12 -7.22
C VAL A 6 -2.07 10.65 -8.04
N ILE A 7 -2.67 9.54 -7.63
CA ILE A 7 -3.96 9.09 -8.14
C ILE A 7 -5.04 9.81 -7.33
N ARG A 8 -5.91 10.55 -8.00
CA ARG A 8 -6.93 11.38 -7.34
C ARG A 8 -8.26 10.68 -7.28
N ASP A 9 -9.09 11.06 -6.29
CA ASP A 9 -10.47 10.60 -6.15
C ASP A 9 -10.60 9.07 -6.21
N VAL A 10 -9.71 8.36 -5.51
CA VAL A 10 -9.66 6.89 -5.51
C VAL A 10 -10.94 6.25 -4.97
N ASP A 11 -11.64 6.93 -4.08
CA ASP A 11 -12.94 6.56 -3.52
C ASP A 11 -14.08 6.54 -4.56
N LYS A 12 -13.90 7.23 -5.70
CA LYS A 12 -14.87 7.33 -6.80
C LYS A 12 -14.54 6.42 -7.99
N LYS A 13 -13.47 5.64 -7.90
CA LYS A 13 -12.95 4.81 -8.99
C LYS A 13 -12.95 3.34 -8.63
N ASN A 14 -13.28 2.49 -9.58
CA ASN A 14 -13.16 1.05 -9.42
C ASN A 14 -11.72 0.58 -9.67
N ILE A 15 -11.44 -0.70 -9.35
CA ILE A 15 -10.09 -1.29 -9.47
C ILE A 15 -9.55 -1.21 -10.91
N VAL A 16 -10.39 -1.37 -11.92
CA VAL A 16 -9.97 -1.34 -13.33
C VAL A 16 -9.55 0.08 -13.73
N GLU A 17 -10.31 1.08 -13.33
CA GLU A 17 -10.00 2.50 -13.57
C GLU A 17 -8.70 2.90 -12.86
N LEU A 18 -8.53 2.49 -11.60
CA LEU A 18 -7.30 2.74 -10.82
C LEU A 18 -6.08 2.09 -11.47
N ALA A 19 -6.21 0.85 -11.95
CA ALA A 19 -5.12 0.14 -12.62
C ALA A 19 -4.72 0.82 -13.95
N ALA A 20 -5.69 1.27 -14.73
CA ALA A 20 -5.46 1.99 -15.98
C ALA A 20 -4.74 3.33 -15.74
N GLU A 21 -5.22 4.13 -14.78
CA GLU A 21 -4.62 5.42 -14.40
C GLU A 21 -3.19 5.23 -13.86
N MET A 22 -2.98 4.24 -13.00
CA MET A 22 -1.66 3.92 -12.46
C MET A 22 -0.67 3.55 -13.59
N THR A 23 -1.12 2.80 -14.59
CA THR A 23 -0.31 2.43 -15.76
C THR A 23 0.08 3.67 -16.57
N GLN A 24 -0.85 4.58 -16.82
CA GLN A 24 -0.61 5.82 -17.53
C GLN A 24 0.38 6.73 -16.80
N LEU A 25 0.17 6.94 -15.50
CA LEU A 25 1.04 7.76 -14.66
C LEU A 25 2.46 7.16 -14.56
N SER A 26 2.56 5.84 -14.45
CA SER A 26 3.85 5.14 -14.43
C SER A 26 4.61 5.32 -15.75
N LYS A 27 3.92 5.31 -16.89
CA LYS A 27 4.53 5.59 -18.20
C LYS A 27 5.00 7.04 -18.30
N LYS A 28 4.16 8.00 -17.90
CA LYS A 28 4.54 9.42 -17.84
C LYS A 28 5.74 9.66 -16.93
N ALA A 29 5.80 8.97 -15.78
CA ALA A 29 6.92 9.09 -14.86
C ALA A 29 8.24 8.59 -15.48
N ARG A 30 8.21 7.43 -16.15
CA ARG A 30 9.39 6.88 -16.86
C ARG A 30 9.84 7.80 -17.99
N ASP A 31 8.90 8.37 -18.74
CA ASP A 31 9.16 9.29 -19.85
C ASP A 31 9.53 10.73 -19.36
N LYS A 32 9.57 10.94 -18.03
CA LYS A 32 9.84 12.26 -17.41
C LYS A 32 8.84 13.35 -17.84
N LYS A 33 7.60 12.97 -18.10
CA LYS A 33 6.52 13.84 -18.59
C LYS A 33 5.45 14.16 -17.54
N LEU A 34 5.69 13.83 -16.26
CA LEU A 34 4.79 14.21 -15.16
C LEU A 34 4.79 15.73 -14.98
N THR A 35 3.62 16.30 -14.85
CA THR A 35 3.46 17.72 -14.50
C THR A 35 3.57 17.92 -12.99
N PRO A 36 3.96 19.10 -12.50
CA PRO A 36 3.98 19.40 -11.06
C PRO A 36 2.65 19.10 -10.37
N ASP A 37 1.53 19.39 -11.01
CA ASP A 37 0.19 19.18 -10.47
C ASP A 37 -0.13 17.68 -10.28
N GLU A 38 0.46 16.81 -11.09
CA GLU A 38 0.31 15.35 -10.95
C GLU A 38 1.13 14.76 -9.79
N MET A 39 1.98 15.56 -9.14
CA MET A 39 2.90 15.12 -8.07
C MET A 39 2.55 15.68 -6.69
N VAL A 40 1.52 16.52 -6.57
CA VAL A 40 1.14 17.19 -5.32
C VAL A 40 -0.28 16.81 -4.89
N GLY A 41 -0.60 17.05 -3.61
CA GLY A 41 -1.94 16.84 -3.08
C GLY A 41 -2.25 15.40 -2.69
N GLY A 42 -1.24 14.54 -2.58
CA GLY A 42 -1.41 13.20 -2.01
C GLY A 42 -1.70 13.26 -0.51
N THR A 43 -2.54 12.35 -0.04
CA THR A 43 -2.94 12.23 1.38
C THR A 43 -2.35 10.99 2.05
N PHE A 44 -2.06 9.97 1.27
CA PHE A 44 -1.50 8.70 1.73
C PHE A 44 -0.62 8.09 0.64
N THR A 45 0.52 7.54 1.02
CA THR A 45 1.45 6.90 0.08
C THR A 45 1.46 5.40 0.25
N ILE A 46 1.48 4.67 -0.87
CA ILE A 46 1.78 3.24 -0.91
C ILE A 46 3.09 3.06 -1.65
N THR A 47 4.04 2.35 -1.04
CA THR A 47 5.33 2.04 -1.66
C THR A 47 5.53 0.53 -1.73
N ASN A 48 6.03 0.05 -2.87
CA ASN A 48 6.23 -1.38 -3.12
C ASN A 48 7.68 -1.66 -3.50
N LEU A 49 8.38 -2.42 -2.67
CA LEU A 49 9.73 -2.90 -2.92
C LEU A 49 9.79 -4.40 -3.27
N GLY A 50 8.66 -5.06 -3.44
CA GLY A 50 8.58 -6.48 -3.73
C GLY A 50 9.34 -6.93 -4.99
N GLY A 51 9.42 -6.06 -5.99
CA GLY A 51 10.15 -6.32 -7.23
C GLY A 51 11.68 -6.19 -7.11
N ILE A 52 12.19 -5.46 -6.11
CA ILE A 52 13.62 -5.19 -5.94
C ILE A 52 14.28 -6.20 -4.98
N GLY A 53 13.49 -6.76 -4.08
CA GLY A 53 13.94 -7.70 -3.06
C GLY A 53 13.86 -7.08 -1.66
N GLY A 54 13.99 -7.94 -0.66
CA GLY A 54 13.84 -7.57 0.75
C GLY A 54 12.58 -8.15 1.37
N THR A 55 12.71 -8.60 2.61
CA THR A 55 11.62 -9.28 3.36
C THR A 55 10.86 -8.35 4.28
N GLY A 56 11.32 -7.11 4.41
CA GLY A 56 10.70 -6.07 5.22
C GLY A 56 11.51 -4.78 5.12
N PHE A 57 10.84 -3.65 5.30
CA PHE A 57 11.46 -2.33 5.38
C PHE A 57 10.51 -1.39 6.13
N SER A 58 11.07 -0.30 6.64
CA SER A 58 10.30 0.77 7.25
C SER A 58 10.26 1.95 6.29
N PRO A 59 9.12 2.21 5.63
CA PRO A 59 8.98 3.36 4.75
C PRO A 59 9.06 4.67 5.53
N ILE A 60 9.53 5.73 4.90
CA ILE A 60 9.62 7.06 5.50
C ILE A 60 8.39 7.87 5.10
N VAL A 61 7.70 8.43 6.10
CA VAL A 61 6.52 9.28 5.88
C VAL A 61 6.91 10.55 5.14
N ASN A 62 6.16 10.88 4.10
CA ASN A 62 6.40 12.05 3.28
C ASN A 62 5.56 13.23 3.77
N HIS A 63 6.19 14.23 4.35
CA HIS A 63 5.49 15.48 4.70
C HIS A 63 4.78 16.09 3.46
N PRO A 64 3.52 16.58 3.55
CA PRO A 64 2.67 16.70 4.75
C PRO A 64 1.79 15.49 5.04
N GLU A 65 1.97 14.36 4.35
CA GLU A 65 1.24 13.14 4.68
C GLU A 65 1.61 12.63 6.07
N VAL A 66 0.71 11.88 6.69
CA VAL A 66 0.87 11.40 8.08
C VAL A 66 1.12 9.90 8.17
N ALA A 67 0.96 9.17 7.08
CA ALA A 67 1.21 7.74 7.04
C ALA A 67 1.63 7.25 5.64
N ILE A 68 2.32 6.11 5.61
CA ILE A 68 2.76 5.42 4.40
C ILE A 68 2.71 3.91 4.61
N LEU A 69 2.14 3.19 3.66
CA LEU A 69 2.09 1.73 3.64
C LEU A 69 3.21 1.18 2.75
N GLY A 70 4.02 0.29 3.30
CA GLY A 70 5.05 -0.45 2.60
C GLY A 70 4.63 -1.87 2.28
N LEU A 71 4.82 -2.30 1.04
CA LEU A 71 4.63 -3.66 0.57
C LEU A 71 5.99 -4.28 0.29
N SER A 72 6.29 -5.40 0.93
CA SER A 72 7.51 -6.18 0.68
C SER A 72 7.24 -7.35 -0.25
N ARG A 73 8.27 -8.12 -0.57
CA ARG A 73 8.14 -9.30 -1.42
C ARG A 73 7.37 -10.41 -0.70
N SER A 74 6.34 -10.94 -1.35
CA SER A 74 5.64 -12.13 -0.86
C SER A 74 6.56 -13.36 -0.91
N ARG A 75 6.40 -14.25 0.07
CA ARG A 75 7.17 -15.50 0.19
C ARG A 75 6.33 -16.61 0.80
N MET A 76 6.71 -17.84 0.51
CA MET A 76 6.12 -19.01 1.16
C MET A 76 6.67 -19.13 2.58
N GLU A 77 5.77 -19.18 3.56
CA GLU A 77 6.12 -19.40 4.97
C GLU A 77 5.29 -20.55 5.56
N PRO A 78 5.85 -21.31 6.51
CA PRO A 78 5.08 -22.32 7.24
C PRO A 78 4.21 -21.62 8.29
N GLU A 79 2.90 -21.71 8.11
CA GLU A 79 1.92 -21.22 9.07
C GLU A 79 1.26 -22.38 9.83
N TRP A 80 1.02 -22.18 11.12
CA TRP A 80 0.35 -23.18 11.94
C TRP A 80 -1.16 -23.10 11.75
N VAL A 81 -1.73 -24.08 11.03
CA VAL A 81 -3.15 -24.13 10.70
C VAL A 81 -3.68 -25.53 11.00
N ASN A 82 -4.80 -25.64 11.75
CA ASN A 82 -5.45 -26.91 12.05
C ASN A 82 -4.48 -27.98 12.63
N ASN A 83 -3.66 -27.59 13.61
CA ASN A 83 -2.68 -28.46 14.29
C ASN A 83 -1.56 -29.03 13.38
N LYS A 84 -1.26 -28.38 12.27
CA LYS A 84 -0.15 -28.72 11.39
C LYS A 84 0.44 -27.47 10.73
N PHE A 85 1.67 -27.57 10.26
CA PHE A 85 2.26 -26.52 9.42
C PHE A 85 1.76 -26.66 7.99
N GLU A 86 1.23 -25.56 7.44
CA GLU A 86 0.85 -25.45 6.04
C GLU A 86 1.65 -24.35 5.36
N PRO A 87 2.12 -24.55 4.11
CA PRO A 87 2.76 -23.49 3.37
C PRO A 87 1.71 -22.43 2.96
N ARG A 88 1.96 -21.20 3.33
CA ARG A 88 1.12 -20.03 2.97
C ARG A 88 1.95 -18.98 2.27
N LEU A 89 1.36 -18.33 1.26
CA LEU A 89 1.97 -17.19 0.62
C LEU A 89 1.70 -15.94 1.47
N ILE A 90 2.75 -15.44 2.11
CA ILE A 90 2.67 -14.30 3.03
C ILE A 90 3.18 -13.05 2.34
N LEU A 91 2.39 -11.98 2.38
CA LEU A 91 2.75 -10.63 1.93
C LEU A 91 3.00 -9.74 3.17
N PRO A 92 4.25 -9.39 3.47
CA PRO A 92 4.54 -8.49 4.58
C PRO A 92 4.08 -7.07 4.29
N LEU A 93 3.37 -6.47 5.24
CA LEU A 93 2.94 -5.09 5.23
C LEU A 93 3.66 -4.31 6.33
N SER A 94 4.09 -3.10 6.04
CA SER A 94 4.71 -2.19 7.00
C SER A 94 4.01 -0.84 6.96
N LEU A 95 3.56 -0.34 8.10
CA LEU A 95 2.94 0.98 8.22
C LEU A 95 3.84 1.89 9.03
N SER A 96 4.29 2.99 8.43
CA SER A 96 4.92 4.09 9.15
C SER A 96 3.95 5.26 9.26
N TYR A 97 3.93 5.93 10.40
CA TYR A 97 2.99 7.01 10.65
C TYR A 97 3.56 8.05 11.62
N ASP A 98 3.00 9.24 11.59
CA ASP A 98 3.34 10.33 12.53
C ASP A 98 2.64 10.09 13.87
N HIS A 99 3.41 9.64 14.87
CA HIS A 99 2.88 9.29 16.19
C HIS A 99 2.40 10.50 17.00
N ARG A 100 2.55 11.71 16.49
CA ARG A 100 1.95 12.91 17.10
C ARG A 100 0.47 13.05 16.78
N LEU A 101 0.01 12.41 15.68
CA LEU A 101 -1.35 12.50 15.13
C LEU A 101 -2.10 11.16 15.18
N ILE A 102 -1.38 10.05 15.11
CA ILE A 102 -1.93 8.70 15.07
C ILE A 102 -1.34 7.90 16.23
N ASP A 103 -2.17 7.28 17.04
CA ASP A 103 -1.69 6.39 18.09
C ASP A 103 -1.43 4.96 17.58
N GLY A 104 -0.71 4.18 18.39
CA GLY A 104 -0.33 2.82 18.01
C GLY A 104 -1.52 1.87 17.85
N ALA A 105 -2.60 2.09 18.59
CA ALA A 105 -3.79 1.26 18.53
C ALA A 105 -4.55 1.51 17.22
N ASP A 106 -4.70 2.76 16.80
CA ASP A 106 -5.36 3.11 15.55
C ASP A 106 -4.55 2.64 14.33
N ALA A 107 -3.23 2.79 14.38
CA ALA A 107 -2.34 2.27 13.35
C ALA A 107 -2.44 0.74 13.21
N ALA A 108 -2.47 0.02 14.32
CA ALA A 108 -2.60 -1.44 14.35
C ALA A 108 -3.98 -1.90 13.81
N ARG A 109 -5.06 -1.23 14.22
CA ARG A 109 -6.43 -1.52 13.72
C ARG A 109 -6.53 -1.30 12.21
N PHE A 110 -5.98 -0.20 11.72
CA PHE A 110 -5.95 0.12 10.29
C PHE A 110 -5.18 -0.94 9.48
N LEU A 111 -3.98 -1.29 9.92
CA LEU A 111 -3.17 -2.31 9.24
C LEU A 111 -3.84 -3.68 9.26
N ARG A 112 -4.45 -4.05 10.39
CA ARG A 112 -5.21 -5.29 10.51
C ARG A 112 -6.42 -5.31 9.59
N TRP A 113 -7.17 -4.22 9.52
CA TRP A 113 -8.30 -4.12 8.60
C TRP A 113 -7.88 -4.33 7.14
N ILE A 114 -6.74 -3.75 6.72
CA ILE A 114 -6.19 -3.97 5.38
C ILE A 114 -5.87 -5.46 5.17
N ALA A 115 -5.19 -6.10 6.13
CA ALA A 115 -4.84 -7.51 6.02
C ALA A 115 -6.10 -8.40 5.90
N GLU A 116 -7.09 -8.19 6.74
CA GLU A 116 -8.36 -8.92 6.71
C GLU A 116 -9.13 -8.71 5.39
N ALA A 117 -9.13 -7.50 4.84
CA ALA A 117 -9.77 -7.21 3.56
C ALA A 117 -9.12 -7.98 2.39
N PHE A 118 -7.80 -8.18 2.42
CA PHE A 118 -7.09 -9.00 1.43
C PHE A 118 -7.27 -10.50 1.67
N GLU A 119 -7.34 -10.94 2.92
CA GLU A 119 -7.57 -12.34 3.27
C GLU A 119 -9.01 -12.78 2.96
N GLN A 120 -9.97 -11.84 3.04
CA GLN A 120 -11.38 -12.06 2.79
C GLN A 120 -11.95 -11.02 1.81
N PRO A 121 -11.65 -11.11 0.50
CA PRO A 121 -12.03 -10.10 -0.48
C PRO A 121 -13.53 -9.82 -0.56
N PHE A 122 -14.38 -10.74 -0.09
CA PHE A 122 -15.82 -10.54 -0.01
C PHE A 122 -16.20 -9.37 0.91
N LEU A 123 -15.42 -9.11 1.95
CA LEU A 123 -15.64 -7.97 2.85
C LEU A 123 -15.58 -6.63 2.12
N LEU A 124 -14.72 -6.52 1.09
CA LEU A 124 -14.63 -5.31 0.26
C LEU A 124 -15.91 -5.05 -0.55
N SER A 125 -16.63 -6.10 -0.93
CA SER A 125 -17.90 -5.97 -1.66
C SER A 125 -19.07 -5.58 -0.77
N VAL A 126 -18.99 -5.84 0.54
CA VAL A 126 -20.09 -5.60 1.51
C VAL A 126 -19.88 -4.31 2.29
N GLN A 127 -18.65 -3.93 2.53
CA GLN A 127 -18.26 -2.76 3.37
C GLN A 127 -17.67 -1.60 2.56
N GLY A 128 -17.41 -1.83 1.28
CA GLY A 128 -16.80 -0.84 0.38
C GLY A 128 -17.77 0.20 -0.18
#